data_ccb9c807b5ae1e247fc654312952935d
#
_entry.id   ccb9c807b5ae1e247fc654312952935d
#
_cell.length_a   1.000
_cell.length_b   1.000
_cell.length_c   1.000
_cell.angle_alpha   90.00
_cell.angle_beta   90.00
_cell.angle_gamma   90.00
#
_symmetry.space_group_name_H-M   'P 1'
#
loop_
_entity.id
_entity.type
_entity.pdbx_description
1 polymer ?
#
loop_
_entity_poly.entity_id
_entity_poly.type
_entity_poly.pdbx_seq_one_letter_code
_entity_poly.pdbx_strand_id
1 'polypeptide(L)'
;TIILKHELAGNSFFTLYGHLALKDIEECQVGDQLSAVTPFAQLGKWDENGGWPPHLHFQIILDIGQWKGDYPGVCRFSERNEWLANSPDPDLLLQLNQYINK
;
A
#
# COMPACT_ATOMS: atom_id res chain seq x y z
N THR A 1 4.35 -3.71 6.86
CA THR A 1 4.04 -2.76 5.78
C THR A 1 5.25 -2.54 4.90
N ILE A 2 5.04 -2.60 3.61
CA ILE A 2 6.05 -2.27 2.61
C ILE A 2 5.50 -1.11 1.78
N ILE A 3 6.33 -0.11 1.55
CA ILE A 3 5.97 1.03 0.70
C ILE A 3 6.95 1.06 -0.48
N LEU A 4 6.40 1.05 -1.68
CA LEU A 4 7.17 1.15 -2.91
C LEU A 4 7.07 2.57 -3.47
N LYS A 5 8.20 3.09 -3.94
CA LYS A 5 8.24 4.35 -4.66
C LYS A 5 8.21 4.06 -6.16
N HIS A 6 7.39 4.80 -6.87
CA HIS A 6 7.27 4.73 -8.33
C HIS A 6 7.58 6.09 -8.94
N GLU A 7 8.15 6.08 -10.12
CA GLU A 7 8.36 7.29 -10.90
C GLU A 7 7.75 7.11 -12.27
N LEU A 8 6.93 8.07 -12.68
CA LEU A 8 6.25 8.05 -13.97
C LEU A 8 6.20 9.46 -14.54
N ALA A 9 6.77 9.65 -15.73
CA ALA A 9 6.76 10.93 -16.43
C ALA A 9 7.30 12.09 -15.56
N GLY A 10 8.34 11.83 -14.77
CA GLY A 10 8.97 12.84 -13.91
C GLY A 10 8.27 13.05 -12.57
N ASN A 11 7.17 12.35 -12.31
CA ASN A 11 6.43 12.44 -11.05
C ASN A 11 6.65 11.18 -10.22
N SER A 12 6.70 11.34 -8.90
CA SER A 12 6.81 10.23 -7.97
C SER A 12 5.48 10.02 -7.27
N PHE A 13 5.15 8.76 -7.01
CA PHE A 13 4.07 8.38 -6.12
C PHE A 13 4.46 7.09 -5.41
N PHE A 14 3.64 6.68 -4.45
CA PHE A 14 3.97 5.54 -3.60
C PHE A 14 2.77 4.61 -3.53
N THR A 15 3.05 3.32 -3.35
CA THR A 15 2.03 2.32 -3.06
C THR A 15 2.37 1.62 -1.76
N LEU A 16 1.38 1.49 -0.90
CA LEU A 16 1.52 0.86 0.40
C LEU A 16 0.85 -0.50 0.39
N TYR A 17 1.53 -1.48 0.96
CA TYR A 17 1.07 -2.86 1.08
C TYR A 17 1.12 -3.25 2.56
N GLY A 18 -0.04 -3.41 3.16
CA GLY A 18 -0.19 -3.76 4.57
C GLY A 18 -0.68 -5.19 4.77
N HIS A 19 -0.48 -5.69 5.99
CA HIS A 19 -0.88 -7.04 6.41
C HIS A 19 -0.12 -8.15 5.68
N LEU A 20 1.14 -7.90 5.38
CA LEU A 20 2.03 -8.86 4.71
C LEU A 20 2.65 -9.82 5.72
N ALA A 21 3.15 -10.95 5.22
CA ALA A 21 3.88 -11.91 6.05
C ALA A 21 5.15 -11.27 6.61
N LEU A 22 5.39 -11.47 7.91
CA LEU A 22 6.50 -10.83 8.62
C LEU A 22 7.86 -11.17 8.01
N LYS A 23 8.05 -12.42 7.59
CA LYS A 23 9.31 -12.85 6.97
C LYS A 23 9.63 -12.06 5.70
N ASP A 24 8.60 -11.75 4.92
CA ASP A 24 8.79 -11.02 3.66
C ASP A 24 9.14 -9.56 3.92
N ILE A 25 8.56 -8.98 4.98
CA ILE A 25 8.91 -7.63 5.41
C ILE A 25 10.37 -7.58 5.88
N GLU A 26 10.79 -8.57 6.64
CA GLU A 26 12.16 -8.62 7.17
C GLU A 26 13.21 -8.83 6.05
N GLU A 27 12.85 -9.56 5.00
CA GLU A 27 13.73 -9.81 3.87
C GLU A 27 13.83 -8.62 2.91
N CYS A 28 12.85 -7.73 2.94
CA CYS A 28 12.81 -6.55 2.06
C CYS A 28 13.58 -5.41 2.71
N GLN A 29 14.54 -4.85 1.99
CA GLN A 29 15.39 -3.78 2.51
C GLN A 29 15.10 -2.48 1.78
N VAL A 30 15.23 -1.38 2.50
CA VAL A 30 15.12 -0.05 1.92
C VAL A 30 16.15 0.13 0.82
N GLY A 31 15.70 0.57 -0.33
CA GLY A 31 16.55 0.72 -1.52
C GLY A 31 16.49 -0.45 -2.49
N ASP A 32 15.87 -1.57 -2.12
CA ASP A 32 15.67 -2.69 -3.04
C ASP A 32 14.84 -2.25 -4.24
N GLN A 33 15.23 -2.73 -5.41
CA GLN A 33 14.46 -2.50 -6.63
C GLN A 33 13.66 -3.75 -6.97
N LEU A 34 12.36 -3.57 -7.20
CA LEU A 34 11.46 -4.68 -7.53
C LEU A 34 11.05 -4.59 -9.00
N SER A 35 11.08 -5.75 -9.65
CA SER A 35 10.66 -5.85 -11.04
C SER A 35 9.15 -6.03 -11.13
N ALA A 36 8.53 -5.48 -12.18
CA ALA A 36 7.14 -5.74 -12.48
C ALA A 36 6.90 -7.24 -12.66
N VAL A 37 5.74 -7.70 -12.32
CA VAL A 37 5.27 -9.10 -12.42
C VAL A 37 6.05 -10.12 -11.58
N THR A 38 6.95 -9.66 -10.71
CA THR A 38 7.67 -10.55 -9.80
C THR A 38 7.04 -10.46 -8.42
N PRO A 39 6.51 -11.57 -7.88
CA PRO A 39 5.98 -11.56 -6.51
C PRO A 39 7.07 -11.20 -5.50
N PHE A 40 6.75 -10.33 -4.53
CA PHE A 40 7.72 -9.90 -3.53
C PHE A 40 7.29 -10.19 -2.09
N ALA A 41 6.03 -10.54 -1.86
CA ALA A 41 5.53 -10.83 -0.53
C ALA A 41 4.26 -11.65 -0.59
N GLN A 42 3.92 -12.28 0.54
CA GLN A 42 2.68 -13.00 0.74
C GLN A 42 1.82 -12.30 1.77
N LEU A 43 0.54 -12.58 1.78
CA LEU A 43 -0.36 -12.07 2.81
C LEU A 43 -0.02 -12.67 4.17
N GLY A 44 -0.11 -11.86 5.21
CA GLY A 44 0.14 -12.29 6.58
C GLY A 44 -0.92 -13.25 7.08
N LYS A 45 -0.52 -14.14 7.99
CA LYS A 45 -1.43 -15.05 8.67
C LYS A 45 -2.21 -14.29 9.75
N TRP A 46 -3.21 -14.97 10.33
CA TRP A 46 -4.08 -14.42 11.35
C TRP A 46 -3.30 -13.74 12.51
N ASP A 47 -2.24 -14.38 12.97
CA ASP A 47 -1.42 -13.87 14.07
C ASP A 47 -0.47 -12.74 13.65
N GLU A 48 -0.29 -12.52 12.34
CA GLU A 48 0.57 -11.47 11.80
C GLU A 48 -0.21 -10.24 11.34
N ASN A 49 -1.53 -10.33 11.20
CA ASN A 49 -2.34 -9.28 10.59
C ASN A 49 -3.40 -8.68 11.53
N GLY A 50 -3.31 -8.94 12.82
CA GLY A 50 -4.25 -8.39 13.80
C GLY A 50 -5.49 -9.23 14.03
N GLY A 51 -5.50 -10.50 13.64
CA GLY A 51 -6.60 -11.42 13.92
C GLY A 51 -7.68 -11.46 12.85
N TRP A 52 -7.35 -11.10 11.62
CA TRP A 52 -8.27 -11.10 10.49
C TRP A 52 -7.92 -12.21 9.50
N PRO A 53 -8.87 -12.66 8.67
CA PRO A 53 -8.52 -13.50 7.54
C PRO A 53 -7.47 -12.82 6.65
N PRO A 54 -6.60 -13.57 5.97
CA PRO A 54 -5.59 -12.96 5.12
C PRO A 54 -6.21 -12.01 4.10
N HIS A 55 -5.70 -10.79 4.04
CA HIS A 55 -6.17 -9.76 3.13
C HIS A 55 -5.06 -8.73 2.90
N LEU A 56 -5.18 -7.96 1.83
CA LEU A 56 -4.26 -6.89 1.50
C LEU A 56 -4.86 -5.54 1.85
N HIS A 57 -4.11 -4.72 2.57
CA HIS A 57 -4.38 -3.30 2.68
C HIS A 57 -3.52 -2.61 1.61
N PHE A 58 -4.15 -1.98 0.63
CA PHE A 58 -3.46 -1.30 -0.47
C PHE A 58 -3.86 0.18 -0.48
N GLN A 59 -2.87 1.04 -0.65
CA GLN A 59 -3.10 2.49 -0.61
C GLN A 59 -2.16 3.17 -1.59
N ILE A 60 -2.66 4.17 -2.31
CA ILE A 60 -1.84 5.07 -3.12
C ILE A 60 -1.52 6.29 -2.26
N ILE A 61 -0.28 6.76 -2.31
CA ILE A 61 0.14 7.96 -1.58
C ILE A 61 0.86 8.87 -2.56
N LEU A 62 0.39 10.10 -2.69
CA LEU A 62 1.00 11.06 -3.61
C LEU A 62 2.23 11.72 -2.99
N ASP A 63 2.15 12.13 -1.73
CA ASP A 63 3.23 12.74 -0.99
C ASP A 63 3.43 11.99 0.32
N ILE A 64 4.57 11.30 0.44
CA ILE A 64 4.88 10.52 1.64
C ILE A 64 5.30 11.43 2.82
N GLY A 65 5.71 12.68 2.55
CA GLY A 65 6.16 13.58 3.60
C GLY A 65 7.33 13.01 4.37
N GLN A 66 7.22 13.03 5.71
CA GLN A 66 8.27 12.50 6.58
C GLN A 66 8.01 11.06 7.03
N TRP A 67 6.94 10.44 6.57
CA TRP A 67 6.63 9.06 6.91
C TRP A 67 7.65 8.12 6.30
N LYS A 68 8.04 7.09 7.05
CA LYS A 68 9.02 6.09 6.62
C LYS A 68 8.55 4.71 7.04
N GLY A 69 8.42 3.81 6.08
CA GLY A 69 8.05 2.42 6.34
C GLY A 69 6.61 2.22 6.79
N ASP A 70 5.86 3.28 6.99
CA ASP A 70 4.46 3.23 7.34
C ASP A 70 3.78 4.55 6.96
N TYR A 71 2.43 4.54 6.96
CA TYR A 71 1.61 5.69 6.63
C TYR A 71 0.20 5.43 7.16
N PRO A 72 -0.51 6.44 7.69
CA PRO A 72 -1.84 6.21 8.27
C PRO A 72 -2.84 5.64 7.27
N GLY A 73 -3.55 4.58 7.67
CA GLY A 73 -4.64 3.99 6.89
C GLY A 73 -6.02 4.48 7.33
N VAL A 74 -6.08 5.30 8.37
CA VAL A 74 -7.32 5.89 8.89
C VAL A 74 -7.06 7.34 9.25
N CYS A 75 -8.13 8.13 9.30
CA CYS A 75 -8.02 9.53 9.68
C CYS A 75 -9.28 9.96 10.43
N ARG A 76 -9.21 11.14 11.04
CA ARG A 76 -10.41 11.77 11.61
C ARG A 76 -11.36 12.17 10.49
N PHE A 77 -12.65 12.03 10.72
CA PHE A 77 -13.66 12.40 9.73
C PHE A 77 -13.53 13.87 9.29
N SER A 78 -13.17 14.75 10.22
CA SER A 78 -12.98 16.19 9.92
C SER A 78 -11.79 16.46 8.99
N GLU A 79 -10.85 15.53 8.88
CA GLU A 79 -9.63 15.67 8.06
C GLU A 79 -9.70 14.86 6.77
N ARG A 80 -10.82 14.19 6.49
CA ARG A 80 -10.92 13.23 5.39
C ARG A 80 -10.57 13.80 4.02
N ASN A 81 -10.92 15.06 3.77
CA ASN A 81 -10.66 15.65 2.46
C ASN A 81 -9.17 15.78 2.17
N GLU A 82 -8.39 16.14 3.19
CA GLU A 82 -6.94 16.26 3.07
C GLU A 82 -6.29 14.89 2.84
N TRP A 83 -6.69 13.90 3.63
CA TRP A 83 -6.12 12.55 3.53
C TRP A 83 -6.52 11.85 2.23
N LEU A 84 -7.78 12.03 1.78
CA LEU A 84 -8.24 11.44 0.53
C LEU A 84 -7.59 12.11 -0.69
N ALA A 85 -7.25 13.39 -0.60
CA ALA A 85 -6.52 14.05 -1.67
C ALA A 85 -5.12 13.48 -1.83
N ASN A 86 -4.45 13.11 -0.74
CA ASN A 86 -3.12 12.52 -0.76
C ASN A 86 -3.14 11.00 -0.99
N SER A 87 -4.24 10.35 -0.64
CA SER A 87 -4.46 8.91 -0.90
C SER A 87 -5.69 8.75 -1.77
N PRO A 88 -5.55 8.93 -3.09
CA PRO A 88 -6.69 8.83 -4.02
C PRO A 88 -7.18 7.39 -4.15
N ASP A 89 -8.27 7.22 -4.88
CA ASP A 89 -8.93 5.94 -5.10
C ASP A 89 -7.93 4.91 -5.66
N PRO A 90 -7.65 3.84 -4.91
CA PRO A 90 -6.70 2.81 -5.38
C PRO A 90 -7.16 2.11 -6.65
N ASP A 91 -8.45 2.17 -6.99
CA ASP A 91 -8.97 1.57 -8.21
C ASP A 91 -8.44 2.25 -9.48
N LEU A 92 -7.85 3.44 -9.35
CA LEU A 92 -7.13 4.06 -10.46
C LEU A 92 -6.02 3.15 -11.00
N LEU A 93 -5.40 2.37 -10.13
CA LEU A 93 -4.37 1.41 -10.51
C LEU A 93 -4.91 -0.01 -10.59
N LEU A 94 -5.73 -0.43 -9.63
CA LEU A 94 -6.18 -1.81 -9.52
C LEU A 94 -7.24 -2.19 -10.54
N GLN A 95 -8.09 -1.25 -10.91
CA GLN A 95 -9.16 -1.44 -11.90
C GLN A 95 -10.06 -2.64 -11.59
N LEU A 96 -10.34 -2.88 -10.31
CA LEU A 96 -11.13 -4.03 -9.85
C LEU A 96 -12.62 -3.75 -9.88
N ASN A 97 -13.05 -2.49 -9.89
CA ASN A 97 -14.47 -2.14 -9.86
C ASN A 97 -15.21 -2.67 -11.10
N GLN A 98 -14.52 -2.87 -12.21
CA GLN A 98 -15.11 -3.47 -13.41
C GLN A 98 -15.62 -4.90 -13.19
N TYR A 99 -15.16 -5.57 -12.13
CA TYR A 99 -15.54 -6.94 -11.80
C TYR A 99 -16.61 -7.01 -10.71
N ILE A 100 -17.02 -5.88 -10.15
CA ILE A 100 -18.03 -5.81 -9.09
C ILE A 100 -19.38 -5.63 -9.71
N ASN A 101 -20.39 -6.27 -9.14
CA ASN A 101 -21.81 -6.15 -9.55
C ASN A 101 -22.07 -6.60 -10.99
N LYS A 102 -21.46 -7.68 -11.37
CA LYS A 102 -21.69 -8.29 -12.68
C LYS A 102 -22.94 -9.18 -12.68
#